data_3d273f1db8f3d2122b56d0562fc52644
#
_entry.id   3d273f1db8f3d2122b56d0562fc52644
#
_cell.length_a   1.000
_cell.length_b   1.000
_cell.length_c   1.000
_cell.angle_alpha   90.00
_cell.angle_beta   90.00
_cell.angle_gamma   90.00
#
_symmetry.space_group_name_H-M   'P 1'
#
loop_
_entity.id
_entity.type
_entity.pdbx_description
1 polymer ?
#
loop_
_entity_poly.entity_id
_entity_poly.type
_entity_poly.pdbx_seq_one_letter_code
_entity_poly.pdbx_strand_id
1 'polypeptide(L)'
;MNYIDAHIHIGDCIDFKLLPDVVHCSSCHTEQEFLLVESLSKEFPQKVVACFGIHPQNPDVRLFPLLEKLAQEQRIVAVGEAGFDFFTPELAATWDKQREVWQLQLELAQRHQLPLVIHCRRAMDKIFLYCKDLKKLPAVVFHAFPGSRQEAENLLRRGVEGYFSFGKELLRGRKNSIGCVQQLPLERLLAETDAPYQTLRNQESTLPQDIKLVYQEFAMLRGVHEDEIKNPLEKNFQRIFTGKKNNF
;
A
#
# COMPACT_ATOMS: atom_id res chain seq x y z
N MET A 1 6.04 12.16 -16.90
CA MET A 1 5.61 10.94 -16.20
C MET A 1 6.50 10.74 -14.98
N ASN A 2 5.89 10.55 -13.81
CA ASN A 2 6.61 10.29 -12.58
C ASN A 2 6.73 8.77 -12.35
N TYR A 3 7.74 8.37 -11.60
CA TYR A 3 7.70 7.11 -10.87
C TYR A 3 6.69 7.24 -9.74
N ILE A 4 5.98 6.17 -9.46
CA ILE A 4 5.05 6.10 -8.33
C ILE A 4 5.60 5.09 -7.33
N ASP A 5 5.78 5.53 -6.11
CA ASP A 5 6.04 4.67 -4.97
C ASP A 5 4.73 4.56 -4.15
N ALA A 6 3.98 3.49 -4.40
CA ALA A 6 2.63 3.36 -3.86
C ALA A 6 2.60 3.01 -2.37
N HIS A 7 3.77 2.66 -1.79
CA HIS A 7 3.88 2.34 -0.38
C HIS A 7 5.31 2.55 0.13
N ILE A 8 5.45 3.48 1.07
CA ILE A 8 6.70 3.83 1.74
C ILE A 8 6.42 4.30 3.17
N HIS A 9 7.37 4.15 4.09
CA HIS A 9 7.33 4.67 5.46
C HIS A 9 8.31 5.84 5.58
N ILE A 10 7.91 7.02 5.10
CA ILE A 10 8.77 8.22 5.13
C ILE A 10 9.21 8.56 6.55
N GLY A 11 8.31 8.36 7.54
CA GLY A 11 8.61 8.61 8.95
C GLY A 11 9.74 7.76 9.54
N ASP A 12 9.99 6.59 8.93
CA ASP A 12 11.05 5.65 9.36
C ASP A 12 12.33 5.78 8.52
N CYS A 13 12.30 6.53 7.43
CA CYS A 13 13.45 6.74 6.57
C CYS A 13 14.43 7.73 7.20
N ILE A 14 15.66 7.28 7.46
CA ILE A 14 16.74 8.18 7.90
C ILE A 14 17.10 9.12 6.74
N ASP A 15 17.15 10.43 7.02
CA ASP A 15 17.52 11.47 6.05
C ASP A 15 16.71 11.40 4.74
N PHE A 16 15.38 11.20 4.85
CA PHE A 16 14.50 11.20 3.69
C PHE A 16 14.70 12.44 2.82
N LYS A 17 14.90 12.22 1.53
CA LYS A 17 15.00 13.30 0.52
C LYS A 17 13.98 13.07 -0.56
N LEU A 18 13.16 14.09 -0.80
CA LEU A 18 12.18 14.08 -1.88
C LEU A 18 12.87 13.98 -3.24
N LEU A 19 12.45 13.05 -4.06
CA LEU A 19 12.94 12.87 -5.42
C LEU A 19 12.05 13.65 -6.38
N PRO A 20 12.63 14.46 -7.30
CA PRO A 20 11.85 15.34 -8.16
C PRO A 20 10.94 14.61 -9.16
N ASP A 21 11.29 13.37 -9.49
CA ASP A 21 10.61 12.52 -10.47
C ASP A 21 9.80 11.36 -9.82
N VAL A 22 9.59 11.38 -8.49
CA VAL A 22 8.84 10.35 -7.77
C VAL A 22 7.65 10.96 -7.02
N VAL A 23 6.54 10.25 -6.99
CA VAL A 23 5.37 10.51 -6.13
C VAL A 23 5.25 9.38 -5.12
N HIS A 24 5.08 9.74 -3.86
CA HIS A 24 5.06 8.79 -2.74
C HIS A 24 3.70 8.75 -2.06
N CYS A 25 3.21 7.55 -1.76
CA CYS A 25 2.14 7.32 -0.80
C CYS A 25 2.76 6.80 0.51
N SER A 26 2.82 7.64 1.53
CA SER A 26 3.42 7.25 2.81
C SER A 26 2.39 6.71 3.78
N SER A 27 2.66 5.51 4.30
CA SER A 27 1.92 4.92 5.40
C SER A 27 2.47 5.39 6.74
N CYS A 28 1.57 5.75 7.66
CA CYS A 28 1.88 6.24 9.00
C CYS A 28 1.11 5.42 10.05
N HIS A 29 1.77 5.11 11.16
CA HIS A 29 1.20 4.30 12.25
C HIS A 29 1.24 5.00 13.61
N THR A 30 1.89 6.16 13.68
CA THR A 30 1.94 7.03 14.85
C THR A 30 1.56 8.47 14.49
N GLU A 31 1.09 9.22 15.46
CA GLU A 31 0.77 10.64 15.25
C GLU A 31 2.00 11.43 14.81
N GLN A 32 3.17 11.11 15.35
CA GLN A 32 4.42 11.79 15.01
C GLN A 32 4.81 11.58 13.53
N GLU A 33 4.76 10.34 13.04
CA GLU A 33 4.99 10.04 11.61
C GLU A 33 4.00 10.79 10.74
N PHE A 34 2.71 10.76 11.13
CA PHE A 34 1.66 11.42 10.37
C PHE A 34 1.90 12.94 10.25
N LEU A 35 2.23 13.62 11.36
CA LEU A 35 2.48 15.06 11.34
C LEU A 35 3.66 15.43 10.45
N LEU A 36 4.72 14.62 10.43
CA LEU A 36 5.85 14.79 9.51
C LEU A 36 5.41 14.66 8.05
N VAL A 37 4.70 13.57 7.72
CA VAL A 37 4.25 13.30 6.35
C VAL A 37 3.21 14.32 5.90
N GLU A 38 2.31 14.75 6.77
CA GLU A 38 1.34 15.80 6.49
C GLU A 38 2.02 17.14 6.17
N SER A 39 3.08 17.49 6.90
CA SER A 39 3.88 18.69 6.61
C SER A 39 4.49 18.62 5.19
N LEU A 40 5.09 17.49 4.85
CA LEU A 40 5.62 17.24 3.51
C LEU A 40 4.51 17.26 2.44
N SER A 41 3.36 16.69 2.72
CA SER A 41 2.22 16.70 1.80
C SER A 41 1.66 18.10 1.56
N LYS A 42 1.68 18.98 2.56
CA LYS A 42 1.29 20.40 2.42
C LYS A 42 2.31 21.19 1.61
N GLU A 43 3.59 20.93 1.81
CA GLU A 43 4.67 21.60 1.07
C GLU A 43 4.78 21.10 -0.38
N PHE A 44 4.59 19.78 -0.59
CA PHE A 44 4.71 19.11 -1.88
C PHE A 44 3.44 18.28 -2.22
N PRO A 45 2.27 18.93 -2.42
CA PRO A 45 0.97 18.23 -2.52
C PRO A 45 0.85 17.30 -3.73
N GLN A 46 1.69 17.48 -4.76
CA GLN A 46 1.73 16.60 -5.93
C GLN A 46 2.78 15.48 -5.83
N LYS A 47 3.53 15.42 -4.72
CA LYS A 47 4.65 14.50 -4.54
C LYS A 47 4.48 13.55 -3.36
N VAL A 48 3.75 13.97 -2.34
CA VAL A 48 3.54 13.17 -1.14
C VAL A 48 2.07 13.17 -0.79
N VAL A 49 1.52 11.97 -0.58
CA VAL A 49 0.20 11.76 0.00
C VAL A 49 0.31 10.87 1.24
N ALA A 50 -0.55 11.10 2.23
CA ALA A 50 -0.51 10.44 3.52
C ALA A 50 -1.65 9.43 3.68
N CYS A 51 -1.31 8.20 4.09
CA CYS A 51 -2.22 7.22 4.65
C CYS A 51 -1.99 7.11 6.17
N PHE A 52 -2.99 6.70 6.90
CA PHE A 52 -2.86 6.38 8.33
C PHE A 52 -3.68 5.13 8.65
N GLY A 53 -3.10 4.24 9.47
CA GLY A 53 -3.77 3.04 9.91
C GLY A 53 -3.17 2.44 11.18
N ILE A 54 -3.91 1.47 11.76
CA ILE A 54 -3.49 0.69 12.91
C ILE A 54 -2.90 -0.62 12.39
N HIS A 55 -1.57 -0.69 12.38
CA HIS A 55 -0.84 -1.81 11.79
C HIS A 55 -1.07 -3.12 12.57
N PRO A 56 -1.26 -4.27 11.91
CA PRO A 56 -1.57 -5.54 12.57
C PRO A 56 -0.45 -6.08 13.48
N GLN A 57 0.79 -5.63 13.30
CA GLN A 57 1.89 -6.00 14.21
C GLN A 57 1.82 -5.26 15.55
N ASN A 58 1.13 -4.10 15.60
CA ASN A 58 0.85 -3.35 16.82
C ASN A 58 -0.64 -2.94 16.85
N PRO A 59 -1.57 -3.89 17.06
CA PRO A 59 -3.01 -3.66 16.96
C PRO A 59 -3.54 -2.89 18.20
N ASP A 60 -3.16 -1.63 18.32
CA ASP A 60 -3.54 -0.75 19.43
C ASP A 60 -4.81 0.04 19.10
N VAL A 61 -5.95 -0.42 19.60
CA VAL A 61 -7.26 0.21 19.39
C VAL A 61 -7.30 1.67 19.90
N ARG A 62 -6.41 2.09 20.81
CA ARG A 62 -6.34 3.47 21.32
C ARG A 62 -5.97 4.49 20.25
N LEU A 63 -5.41 4.04 19.12
CA LEU A 63 -5.14 4.89 17.94
C LEU A 63 -6.39 5.18 17.11
N PHE A 64 -7.49 4.44 17.31
CA PHE A 64 -8.68 4.58 16.48
C PHE A 64 -9.32 5.97 16.52
N PRO A 65 -9.43 6.67 17.67
CA PRO A 65 -9.95 8.04 17.71
C PRO A 65 -9.14 9.03 16.85
N LEU A 66 -7.81 8.87 16.79
CA LEU A 66 -6.97 9.67 15.91
C LEU A 66 -7.27 9.37 14.44
N LEU A 67 -7.27 8.10 14.06
CA LEU A 67 -7.59 7.68 12.69
C LEU A 67 -8.97 8.20 12.24
N GLU A 68 -9.99 8.06 13.11
CA GLU A 68 -11.34 8.55 12.82
C GLU A 68 -11.36 10.07 12.60
N LYS A 69 -10.68 10.84 13.46
CA LYS A 69 -10.52 12.28 13.28
C LYS A 69 -9.84 12.64 11.95
N LEU A 70 -8.74 11.97 11.62
CA LEU A 70 -8.02 12.22 10.36
C LEU A 70 -8.88 11.95 9.13
N ALA A 71 -9.69 10.89 9.16
CA ALA A 71 -10.63 10.55 8.10
C ALA A 71 -11.76 11.59 7.98
N GLN A 72 -12.35 12.01 9.10
CA GLN A 72 -13.40 13.05 9.15
C GLN A 72 -12.90 14.40 8.63
N GLU A 73 -11.68 14.79 9.00
CA GLU A 73 -11.03 16.02 8.55
C GLU A 73 -10.46 15.94 7.13
N GLN A 74 -10.61 14.79 6.44
CA GLN A 74 -10.08 14.53 5.08
C GLN A 74 -8.57 14.75 4.96
N ARG A 75 -7.83 14.44 6.02
CA ARG A 75 -6.37 14.63 6.10
C ARG A 75 -5.59 13.43 5.59
N ILE A 76 -6.23 12.30 5.34
CA ILE A 76 -5.65 11.09 4.76
C ILE A 76 -6.32 10.75 3.44
N VAL A 77 -5.57 10.14 2.51
CA VAL A 77 -6.09 9.70 1.21
C VAL A 77 -6.58 8.25 1.23
N ALA A 78 -6.16 7.47 2.21
CA ALA A 78 -6.58 6.08 2.42
C ALA A 78 -6.45 5.70 3.90
N VAL A 79 -7.22 4.71 4.33
CA VAL A 79 -7.02 4.01 5.61
C VAL A 79 -5.95 2.93 5.38
N GLY A 80 -4.95 2.87 6.21
CA GLY A 80 -3.91 1.82 6.15
C GLY A 80 -2.54 2.31 6.62
N GLU A 81 -1.71 1.34 6.95
CA GLU A 81 -1.89 -0.09 6.72
C GLU A 81 -2.86 -0.70 7.74
N ALA A 82 -3.76 -1.50 7.23
CA ALA A 82 -4.66 -2.35 8.01
C ALA A 82 -4.56 -3.80 7.51
N GLY A 83 -4.87 -4.78 8.34
CA GLY A 83 -4.84 -6.16 7.86
C GLY A 83 -4.43 -7.18 8.90
N PHE A 84 -3.70 -8.20 8.44
CA PHE A 84 -3.32 -9.34 9.26
C PHE A 84 -1.87 -9.75 9.05
N ASP A 85 -1.16 -10.02 10.15
CA ASP A 85 0.19 -10.56 10.14
C ASP A 85 0.27 -11.83 11.02
N PHE A 86 0.49 -12.97 10.38
CA PHE A 86 0.68 -14.26 11.04
C PHE A 86 2.08 -14.81 10.75
N PHE A 87 3.04 -13.91 10.55
CA PHE A 87 4.39 -14.32 10.19
C PHE A 87 5.10 -15.08 11.31
N THR A 88 4.88 -14.69 12.57
CA THR A 88 5.40 -15.40 13.75
C THR A 88 4.26 -15.92 14.62
N PRO A 89 4.50 -16.93 15.49
CA PRO A 89 3.50 -17.41 16.43
C PRO A 89 2.96 -16.32 17.37
N GLU A 90 3.83 -15.39 17.80
CA GLU A 90 3.46 -14.29 18.68
C GLU A 90 2.47 -13.35 17.99
N LEU A 91 2.72 -12.99 16.73
CA LEU A 91 1.80 -12.19 15.93
C LEU A 91 0.49 -12.93 15.69
N ALA A 92 0.54 -14.23 15.36
CA ALA A 92 -0.65 -15.04 15.17
C ALA A 92 -1.50 -15.13 16.46
N ALA A 93 -0.87 -15.11 17.63
CA ALA A 93 -1.56 -15.10 18.92
C ALA A 93 -2.34 -13.80 19.20
N THR A 94 -2.07 -12.72 18.47
CA THR A 94 -2.83 -11.45 18.59
C THR A 94 -4.04 -11.39 17.66
N TRP A 95 -4.47 -12.50 17.08
CA TRP A 95 -5.58 -12.59 16.12
C TRP A 95 -6.80 -11.77 16.49
N ASP A 96 -7.29 -11.91 17.73
CA ASP A 96 -8.51 -11.21 18.14
C ASP A 96 -8.33 -9.70 18.17
N LYS A 97 -7.17 -9.20 18.59
CA LYS A 97 -6.85 -7.77 18.55
C LYS A 97 -6.67 -7.27 17.10
N GLN A 98 -5.99 -8.04 16.24
CA GLN A 98 -5.86 -7.70 14.82
C GLN A 98 -7.24 -7.63 14.17
N ARG A 99 -8.13 -8.58 14.46
CA ARG A 99 -9.51 -8.62 13.94
C ARG A 99 -10.34 -7.44 14.43
N GLU A 100 -10.21 -7.04 15.70
CA GLU A 100 -10.89 -5.88 16.26
C GLU A 100 -10.50 -4.60 15.51
N VAL A 101 -9.21 -4.28 15.43
CA VAL A 101 -8.75 -3.07 14.74
C VAL A 101 -8.99 -3.11 13.24
N TRP A 102 -8.94 -4.31 12.61
CA TRP A 102 -9.34 -4.50 11.22
C TRP A 102 -10.78 -4.10 10.97
N GLN A 103 -11.72 -4.59 11.81
CA GLN A 103 -13.14 -4.33 11.67
C GLN A 103 -13.43 -2.82 11.75
N LEU A 104 -12.87 -2.15 12.75
CA LEU A 104 -13.02 -0.71 12.93
C LEU A 104 -12.50 0.09 11.73
N GLN A 105 -11.34 -0.28 11.20
CA GLN A 105 -10.73 0.39 10.06
C GLN A 105 -11.51 0.14 8.77
N LEU A 106 -11.99 -1.08 8.56
CA LEU A 106 -12.79 -1.44 7.40
C LEU A 106 -14.13 -0.67 7.38
N GLU A 107 -14.82 -0.60 8.52
CA GLU A 107 -16.07 0.16 8.67
C GLU A 107 -15.83 1.67 8.47
N LEU A 108 -14.74 2.21 8.99
CA LEU A 108 -14.35 3.60 8.79
C LEU A 108 -14.09 3.91 7.31
N ALA A 109 -13.31 3.06 6.63
CA ALA A 109 -13.02 3.20 5.21
C ALA A 109 -14.31 3.17 4.36
N GLN A 110 -15.26 2.27 4.68
CA GLN A 110 -16.56 2.21 4.02
C GLN A 110 -17.40 3.49 4.28
N ARG A 111 -17.46 3.95 5.53
CA ARG A 111 -18.23 5.14 5.93
C ARG A 111 -17.76 6.41 5.21
N HIS A 112 -16.45 6.57 5.07
CA HIS A 112 -15.84 7.74 4.44
C HIS A 112 -15.52 7.54 2.95
N GLN A 113 -15.84 6.37 2.40
CA GLN A 113 -15.51 5.99 1.02
C GLN A 113 -14.02 6.24 0.71
N LEU A 114 -13.15 5.82 1.64
CA LEU A 114 -11.71 5.87 1.49
C LEU A 114 -11.18 4.53 0.96
N PRO A 115 -10.15 4.55 0.11
CA PRO A 115 -9.37 3.35 -0.20
C PRO A 115 -8.81 2.69 1.06
N LEU A 116 -8.57 1.37 0.99
CA LEU A 116 -7.93 0.61 2.06
C LEU A 116 -6.59 0.05 1.59
N VAL A 117 -5.50 0.35 2.31
CA VAL A 117 -4.18 -0.27 2.07
C VAL A 117 -4.01 -1.45 3.02
N ILE A 118 -3.85 -2.63 2.45
CA ILE A 118 -3.84 -3.90 3.20
C ILE A 118 -2.43 -4.44 3.35
N HIS A 119 -2.04 -4.63 4.61
CA HIS A 119 -0.95 -5.49 5.02
C HIS A 119 -1.42 -6.94 5.16
N CYS A 120 -0.74 -7.88 4.52
CA CYS A 120 -1.09 -9.30 4.64
C CYS A 120 0.15 -10.20 4.64
N ARG A 121 0.43 -10.85 5.77
CA ARG A 121 1.51 -11.83 5.85
C ARG A 121 1.00 -13.15 6.42
N ARG A 122 1.06 -14.24 5.61
CA ARG A 122 0.54 -15.59 5.94
C ARG A 122 -0.91 -15.61 6.40
N ALA A 123 -1.74 -14.71 5.87
CA ALA A 123 -3.13 -14.49 6.29
C ALA A 123 -4.09 -14.25 5.13
N MET A 124 -3.75 -14.68 3.90
CA MET A 124 -4.63 -14.51 2.73
C MET A 124 -6.00 -15.15 2.92
N ASP A 125 -6.07 -16.29 3.60
CA ASP A 125 -7.33 -16.96 3.96
C ASP A 125 -8.24 -16.06 4.80
N LYS A 126 -7.67 -15.23 5.68
CA LYS A 126 -8.44 -14.27 6.49
C LYS A 126 -8.98 -13.12 5.62
N ILE A 127 -8.18 -12.59 4.71
CA ILE A 127 -8.62 -11.56 3.77
C ILE A 127 -9.82 -12.03 2.94
N PHE A 128 -9.79 -13.26 2.46
CA PHE A 128 -10.91 -13.82 1.68
C PHE A 128 -12.24 -13.87 2.42
N LEU A 129 -12.26 -13.92 3.76
CA LEU A 129 -13.48 -13.86 4.56
C LEU A 129 -14.21 -12.53 4.40
N TYR A 130 -13.48 -11.44 4.10
CA TYR A 130 -14.01 -10.09 4.02
C TYR A 130 -14.29 -9.60 2.59
N CYS A 131 -14.24 -10.47 1.57
CA CYS A 131 -14.49 -10.05 0.18
C CYS A 131 -15.83 -9.31 -0.01
N LYS A 132 -16.89 -9.70 0.75
CA LYS A 132 -18.20 -9.04 0.70
C LYS A 132 -18.17 -7.60 1.20
N ASP A 133 -17.24 -7.29 2.10
CA ASP A 133 -17.08 -5.97 2.67
C ASP A 133 -16.06 -5.15 1.87
N LEU A 134 -14.97 -5.76 1.44
CA LEU A 134 -13.95 -5.14 0.59
C LEU A 134 -14.53 -4.63 -0.73
N LYS A 135 -15.48 -5.32 -1.35
CA LYS A 135 -16.13 -4.87 -2.61
C LYS A 135 -16.96 -3.59 -2.46
N LYS A 136 -17.24 -3.13 -1.24
CA LYS A 136 -17.97 -1.86 -0.98
C LYS A 136 -17.02 -0.66 -0.98
N LEU A 137 -15.71 -0.89 -0.99
CA LEU A 137 -14.69 0.15 -0.98
C LEU A 137 -14.42 0.68 -2.39
N PRO A 138 -14.05 1.95 -2.53
CA PRO A 138 -13.71 2.53 -3.83
C PRO A 138 -12.46 1.93 -4.46
N ALA A 139 -11.50 1.49 -3.63
CA ALA A 139 -10.31 0.74 -4.04
C ALA A 139 -9.70 0.01 -2.84
N VAL A 140 -9.01 -1.10 -3.11
CA VAL A 140 -8.25 -1.89 -2.13
C VAL A 140 -6.85 -2.10 -2.67
N VAL A 141 -5.84 -1.57 -2.00
CA VAL A 141 -4.43 -1.76 -2.35
C VAL A 141 -3.86 -2.87 -1.47
N PHE A 142 -3.44 -3.95 -2.08
CA PHE A 142 -2.69 -5.02 -1.41
C PHE A 142 -1.20 -4.71 -1.54
N HIS A 143 -0.62 -4.07 -0.52
CA HIS A 143 0.79 -3.76 -0.52
C HIS A 143 1.63 -5.04 -0.35
N ALA A 144 2.82 -5.10 -0.96
CA ALA A 144 3.70 -6.28 -0.97
C ALA A 144 2.91 -7.59 -1.17
N PHE A 145 2.02 -7.62 -2.17
CA PHE A 145 1.03 -8.68 -2.32
C PHE A 145 1.64 -10.08 -2.22
N PRO A 146 1.30 -10.87 -1.19
CA PRO A 146 1.94 -12.16 -0.95
C PRO A 146 1.32 -13.32 -1.72
N GLY A 147 0.14 -13.10 -2.31
CA GLY A 147 -0.65 -14.13 -2.95
C GLY A 147 -0.16 -14.52 -4.35
N SER A 148 -0.79 -15.54 -4.88
CA SER A 148 -0.62 -15.98 -6.25
C SER A 148 -1.48 -15.16 -7.22
N ARG A 149 -1.20 -15.27 -8.53
CA ARG A 149 -2.05 -14.70 -9.57
C ARG A 149 -3.50 -15.16 -9.45
N GLN A 150 -3.74 -16.44 -9.18
CA GLN A 150 -5.08 -16.99 -9.02
C GLN A 150 -5.83 -16.35 -7.84
N GLU A 151 -5.14 -16.06 -6.75
CA GLU A 151 -5.74 -15.36 -5.59
C GLU A 151 -6.09 -13.91 -5.96
N ALA A 152 -5.21 -13.20 -6.67
CA ALA A 152 -5.50 -11.86 -7.18
C ALA A 152 -6.74 -11.87 -8.12
N GLU A 153 -6.76 -12.75 -9.12
CA GLU A 153 -7.90 -12.92 -10.02
C GLU A 153 -9.19 -13.32 -9.28
N ASN A 154 -9.08 -14.11 -8.20
CA ASN A 154 -10.21 -14.47 -7.36
C ASN A 154 -10.80 -13.27 -6.61
N LEU A 155 -9.95 -12.40 -6.06
CA LEU A 155 -10.40 -11.15 -5.41
C LEU A 155 -11.17 -10.27 -6.43
N LEU A 156 -10.61 -10.08 -7.61
CA LEU A 156 -11.23 -9.30 -8.69
C LEU A 156 -12.58 -9.92 -9.13
N ARG A 157 -12.65 -11.23 -9.34
CA ARG A 157 -13.89 -11.95 -9.69
C ARG A 157 -14.98 -11.85 -8.62
N ARG A 158 -14.60 -11.69 -7.35
CA ARG A 158 -15.52 -11.47 -6.24
C ARG A 158 -16.00 -10.02 -6.15
N GLY A 159 -15.56 -9.15 -7.08
CA GLY A 159 -15.96 -7.75 -7.18
C GLY A 159 -15.16 -6.81 -6.29
N VAL A 160 -14.03 -7.25 -5.73
CA VAL A 160 -13.11 -6.36 -5.02
C VAL A 160 -12.41 -5.46 -6.05
N GLU A 161 -12.47 -4.15 -5.87
CA GLU A 161 -11.73 -3.19 -6.69
C GLU A 161 -10.26 -3.17 -6.26
N GLY A 162 -9.57 -4.31 -6.53
CA GLY A 162 -8.22 -4.63 -6.05
C GLY A 162 -7.12 -4.08 -6.95
N TYR A 163 -6.07 -3.56 -6.30
CA TYR A 163 -4.79 -3.19 -6.88
C TYR A 163 -3.68 -3.91 -6.12
N PHE A 164 -2.69 -4.43 -6.84
CA PHE A 164 -1.64 -5.28 -6.27
C PHE A 164 -0.31 -4.60 -6.43
N SER A 165 0.35 -4.28 -5.30
CA SER A 165 1.61 -3.58 -5.29
C SER A 165 2.77 -4.55 -5.09
N PHE A 166 3.87 -4.29 -5.78
CA PHE A 166 5.06 -5.12 -5.78
C PHE A 166 6.32 -4.26 -5.67
N GLY A 167 7.26 -4.74 -4.87
CA GLY A 167 8.52 -4.08 -4.60
C GLY A 167 9.74 -4.99 -4.84
N LYS A 168 10.71 -4.90 -3.95
CA LYS A 168 11.99 -5.63 -4.04
C LYS A 168 11.87 -7.16 -3.93
N GLU A 169 10.72 -7.72 -3.56
CA GLU A 169 10.50 -9.17 -3.64
C GLU A 169 10.62 -9.68 -5.09
N LEU A 170 10.40 -8.84 -6.10
CA LEU A 170 10.66 -9.18 -7.50
C LEU A 170 12.15 -9.43 -7.72
N LEU A 171 13.01 -8.54 -7.25
CA LEU A 171 14.47 -8.66 -7.33
C LEU A 171 15.01 -9.85 -6.52
N ARG A 172 14.25 -10.33 -5.53
CA ARG A 172 14.54 -11.55 -4.78
C ARG A 172 14.05 -12.83 -5.47
N GLY A 173 13.46 -12.72 -6.66
CA GLY A 173 13.00 -13.86 -7.46
C GLY A 173 11.75 -14.54 -6.89
N ARG A 174 10.86 -13.83 -6.17
CA ARG A 174 9.62 -14.40 -5.64
C ARG A 174 8.68 -14.79 -6.78
N LYS A 175 8.51 -16.09 -6.99
CA LYS A 175 7.77 -16.65 -8.12
C LYS A 175 6.31 -16.15 -8.22
N ASN A 176 5.60 -16.04 -7.09
CA ASN A 176 4.22 -15.54 -7.09
C ASN A 176 4.15 -14.09 -7.54
N SER A 177 4.99 -13.21 -6.99
CA SER A 177 5.06 -11.79 -7.35
C SER A 177 5.43 -11.61 -8.82
N ILE A 178 6.44 -12.36 -9.31
CA ILE A 178 6.84 -12.38 -10.72
C ILE A 178 5.66 -12.81 -11.60
N GLY A 179 4.98 -13.90 -11.28
CA GLY A 179 3.82 -14.39 -12.03
C GLY A 179 2.65 -13.39 -12.05
N CYS A 180 2.44 -12.66 -10.96
CA CYS A 180 1.46 -11.58 -10.92
C CYS A 180 1.86 -10.43 -11.85
N VAL A 181 3.10 -9.93 -11.73
CA VAL A 181 3.59 -8.83 -12.57
C VAL A 181 3.55 -9.20 -14.05
N GLN A 182 3.88 -10.42 -14.42
CA GLN A 182 3.88 -10.87 -15.82
C GLN A 182 2.48 -10.98 -16.43
N GLN A 183 1.45 -11.32 -15.64
CA GLN A 183 0.19 -11.84 -16.19
C GLN A 183 -1.06 -11.06 -15.77
N LEU A 184 -1.04 -10.32 -14.66
CA LEU A 184 -2.19 -9.47 -14.29
C LEU A 184 -2.26 -8.24 -15.21
N PRO A 185 -3.47 -7.67 -15.43
CA PRO A 185 -3.60 -6.42 -16.18
C PRO A 185 -2.78 -5.30 -15.53
N LEU A 186 -2.07 -4.49 -16.33
CA LEU A 186 -1.27 -3.35 -15.83
C LEU A 186 -2.13 -2.36 -15.06
N GLU A 187 -3.40 -2.24 -15.40
CA GLU A 187 -4.40 -1.39 -14.76
C GLU A 187 -4.73 -1.82 -13.33
N ARG A 188 -4.17 -2.93 -12.85
CA ARG A 188 -4.33 -3.48 -11.51
C ARG A 188 -3.02 -3.55 -10.72
N LEU A 189 -1.93 -3.06 -11.30
CA LEU A 189 -0.61 -3.14 -10.69
C LEU A 189 -0.15 -1.78 -10.15
N LEU A 190 0.65 -1.84 -9.10
CA LEU A 190 1.39 -0.73 -8.52
C LEU A 190 2.82 -1.18 -8.24
N ALA A 191 3.74 -0.23 -8.20
CA ALA A 191 5.11 -0.42 -7.74
C ALA A 191 5.32 0.31 -6.42
N GLU A 192 6.16 -0.27 -5.55
CA GLU A 192 6.47 0.28 -4.24
C GLU A 192 7.92 -0.02 -3.84
N THR A 193 8.43 0.72 -2.86
CA THR A 193 9.69 0.39 -2.20
C THR A 193 9.50 -0.35 -0.89
N ASP A 194 8.46 0.00 -0.14
CA ASP A 194 8.31 -0.32 1.27
C ASP A 194 9.50 0.18 2.11
N ALA A 195 10.15 1.26 1.66
CA ALA A 195 11.32 1.79 2.35
C ALA A 195 10.96 2.33 3.75
N PRO A 196 11.81 2.07 4.74
CA PRO A 196 13.18 1.50 4.70
C PRO A 196 13.23 -0.04 4.73
N TYR A 197 12.07 -0.70 4.69
CA TYR A 197 11.92 -2.16 4.83
C TYR A 197 12.23 -2.91 3.52
N GLN A 198 11.96 -4.21 3.46
CA GLN A 198 12.16 -5.07 2.28
C GLN A 198 13.57 -5.04 1.67
N THR A 199 14.60 -4.97 2.49
CA THR A 199 16.01 -4.94 2.06
C THR A 199 16.41 -6.14 1.20
N LEU A 200 17.31 -5.92 0.26
CA LEU A 200 18.02 -6.99 -0.45
C LEU A 200 19.14 -7.57 0.42
N ARG A 201 19.69 -8.71 0.01
CA ARG A 201 20.84 -9.30 0.69
C ARG A 201 22.01 -8.31 0.71
N ASN A 202 22.64 -8.12 1.87
CA ASN A 202 23.72 -7.16 2.10
C ASN A 202 23.35 -5.68 1.97
N GLN A 203 22.07 -5.35 2.07
CA GLN A 203 21.57 -3.99 2.13
C GLN A 203 21.04 -3.70 3.54
N GLU A 204 21.49 -2.62 4.17
CA GLU A 204 21.05 -2.25 5.52
C GLU A 204 19.62 -1.70 5.52
N SER A 205 19.28 -0.91 4.51
CA SER A 205 17.99 -0.26 4.37
C SER A 205 17.58 -0.14 2.90
N THR A 206 16.30 -0.22 2.62
CA THR A 206 15.74 0.15 1.32
C THR A 206 15.67 1.66 1.23
N LEU A 207 16.07 2.20 0.09
CA LEU A 207 16.09 3.65 -0.14
C LEU A 207 14.94 4.05 -1.08
N PRO A 208 14.38 5.28 -0.95
CA PRO A 208 13.30 5.75 -1.83
C PRO A 208 13.64 5.70 -3.33
N GLN A 209 14.92 5.93 -3.70
CA GLN A 209 15.37 5.85 -5.11
C GLN A 209 15.35 4.42 -5.68
N ASP A 210 15.26 3.39 -4.83
CA ASP A 210 15.19 1.99 -5.25
C ASP A 210 13.90 1.67 -6.02
N ILE A 211 12.91 2.56 -5.98
CA ILE A 211 11.73 2.47 -6.83
C ILE A 211 12.09 2.32 -8.30
N LYS A 212 13.18 2.96 -8.77
CA LYS A 212 13.63 2.85 -10.15
C LYS A 212 14.08 1.44 -10.51
N LEU A 213 14.70 0.72 -9.58
CA LEU A 213 15.05 -0.69 -9.76
C LEU A 213 13.81 -1.58 -9.88
N VAL A 214 12.77 -1.26 -9.12
CA VAL A 214 11.48 -1.98 -9.19
C VAL A 214 10.84 -1.78 -10.56
N TYR A 215 10.83 -0.56 -11.10
CA TYR A 215 10.29 -0.28 -12.45
C TYR A 215 11.09 -0.98 -13.56
N GLN A 216 12.42 -1.01 -13.45
CA GLN A 216 13.28 -1.76 -14.38
C GLN A 216 12.92 -3.25 -14.38
N GLU A 217 12.70 -3.82 -13.19
CA GLU A 217 12.27 -5.22 -13.07
C GLU A 217 10.88 -5.46 -13.66
N PHE A 218 9.92 -4.54 -13.44
CA PHE A 218 8.60 -4.62 -14.08
C PHE A 218 8.70 -4.63 -15.61
N ALA A 219 9.50 -3.72 -16.18
CA ALA A 219 9.70 -3.62 -17.62
C ALA A 219 10.36 -4.89 -18.20
N MET A 220 11.38 -5.40 -17.51
CA MET A 220 12.06 -6.64 -17.89
C MET A 220 11.10 -7.84 -17.86
N LEU A 221 10.32 -8.00 -16.77
CA LEU A 221 9.35 -9.08 -16.63
C LEU A 221 8.22 -9.05 -17.65
N ARG A 222 7.87 -7.85 -18.12
CA ARG A 222 6.84 -7.63 -19.15
C ARG A 222 7.40 -7.67 -20.58
N GLY A 223 8.70 -7.57 -20.75
CA GLY A 223 9.34 -7.46 -22.07
C GLY A 223 8.99 -6.19 -22.83
N VAL A 224 8.84 -5.06 -22.09
CA VAL A 224 8.47 -3.74 -22.63
C VAL A 224 9.45 -2.67 -22.18
N HIS A 225 9.37 -1.47 -22.75
CA HIS A 225 10.15 -0.33 -22.28
C HIS A 225 9.57 0.22 -20.97
N GLU A 226 10.43 0.78 -20.12
CA GLU A 226 10.03 1.30 -18.81
C GLU A 226 8.92 2.38 -18.88
N ASP A 227 8.93 3.22 -19.93
CA ASP A 227 7.90 4.25 -20.12
C ASP A 227 6.50 3.65 -20.37
N GLU A 228 6.42 2.43 -20.88
CA GLU A 228 5.15 1.71 -21.05
C GLU A 228 4.58 1.21 -19.72
N ILE A 229 5.43 1.10 -18.69
CA ILE A 229 5.02 0.77 -17.32
C ILE A 229 4.62 2.04 -16.54
N LYS A 230 5.38 3.13 -16.66
CA LYS A 230 5.15 4.36 -15.86
C LYS A 230 3.74 4.91 -16.00
N ASN A 231 3.26 5.07 -17.22
CA ASN A 231 1.96 5.69 -17.45
C ASN A 231 0.76 4.90 -16.85
N PRO A 232 0.64 3.56 -17.05
CA PRO A 232 -0.41 2.79 -16.40
C PRO A 232 -0.35 2.86 -14.86
N LEU A 233 0.84 2.72 -14.27
CA LEU A 233 0.98 2.75 -12.81
C LEU A 233 0.67 4.13 -12.23
N GLU A 234 1.10 5.22 -12.89
CA GLU A 234 0.75 6.59 -12.49
C GLU A 234 -0.77 6.81 -12.54
N LYS A 235 -1.45 6.33 -13.60
CA LYS A 235 -2.91 6.40 -13.69
C LYS A 235 -3.62 5.60 -12.61
N ASN A 236 -3.13 4.41 -12.28
CA ASN A 236 -3.68 3.61 -11.18
C ASN A 236 -3.56 4.35 -9.86
N PHE A 237 -2.37 4.87 -9.56
CA PHE A 237 -2.13 5.66 -8.35
C PHE A 237 -3.07 6.87 -8.26
N GLN A 238 -3.19 7.65 -9.33
CA GLN A 238 -4.09 8.80 -9.39
C GLN A 238 -5.54 8.39 -9.15
N ARG A 239 -6.01 7.32 -9.79
CA ARG A 239 -7.36 6.79 -9.60
C ARG A 239 -7.65 6.43 -8.15
N ILE A 240 -6.68 5.83 -7.46
CA ILE A 240 -6.83 5.36 -6.07
C ILE A 240 -6.76 6.54 -5.09
N PHE A 241 -5.71 7.35 -5.18
CA PHE A 241 -5.34 8.27 -4.10
C PHE A 241 -5.69 9.74 -4.38
N THR A 242 -5.97 10.12 -5.64
CA THR A 242 -6.24 11.52 -6.00
C THR A 242 -7.62 11.76 -6.61
N GLY A 243 -8.36 10.72 -6.98
CA GLY A 243 -9.62 10.78 -7.75
C GLY A 243 -10.80 11.52 -7.10
N LYS A 244 -10.68 12.00 -5.85
CA LYS A 244 -11.71 12.81 -5.17
C LYS A 244 -11.37 14.30 -5.06
N LYS A 245 -10.17 14.73 -5.45
CA LYS A 245 -9.75 16.15 -5.31
C LYS A 245 -9.91 17.00 -6.57
N ASN A 246 -10.38 16.45 -7.68
CA ASN A 246 -10.52 17.18 -8.95
C ASN A 246 -11.93 17.77 -9.19
N ASN A 247 -12.68 18.06 -8.12
CA ASN A 247 -13.91 18.87 -8.21
C ASN A 247 -13.70 20.19 -7.46
N PHE A 248 -12.68 20.96 -7.88
CA PHE A 248 -12.57 22.37 -7.55
C PHE A 248 -12.20 23.15 -8.81
#